data_01c2ac95c2ca06531c6acd992ddf7a9f
#
_entry.id   01c2ac95c2ca06531c6acd992ddf7a9f
#
_cell.length_a   1.000
_cell.length_b   1.000
_cell.length_c   1.000
_cell.angle_alpha   90.00
_cell.angle_beta   90.00
_cell.angle_gamma   90.00
#
_symmetry.space_group_name_H-M   'P 1'
#
loop_
_entity.id
_entity.type
_entity.pdbx_description
1 polymer ?
#
loop_
_entity_poly.entity_id
_entity_poly.type
_entity_poly.pdbx_seq_one_letter_code
_entity_poly.pdbx_strand_id
1 'polypeptide(L)'
;MEQGKIIEGEKYYKMAADMGYDDAMFNLAMFYDRQKDYDKEKFYLEKLAAKNQNDAIFQLAIIYRQEGNYQKADELYKRLLKEKYQESEVFYNLGISCYYQKKYDEAEKYFLKAIELGNNDDPEYNLGILYKIQRKFAQAKKYLIPLAQKGKVDAMINVGAIYRDEKDYSNAKKYYKMAMDRGSREAEVEYNTILILEEHGL
;
A
#
# COMPACT_ATOMS: atom_id res chain seq x y z
N MET A 1 -30.26 17.67 -6.20
CA MET A 1 -29.57 18.14 -7.44
C MET A 1 -28.32 17.29 -7.79
N GLU A 2 -27.50 16.86 -6.85
CA GLU A 2 -26.31 16.00 -7.16
C GLU A 2 -26.66 14.60 -7.66
N GLN A 3 -27.61 13.90 -7.02
CA GLN A 3 -28.03 12.56 -7.46
C GLN A 3 -28.53 12.50 -8.91
N GLY A 4 -29.23 13.54 -9.38
CA GLY A 4 -29.70 13.60 -10.77
C GLY A 4 -28.55 13.66 -11.79
N LYS A 5 -27.50 14.42 -11.48
CA LYS A 5 -26.30 14.51 -12.34
C LYS A 5 -25.48 13.22 -12.35
N ILE A 6 -25.47 12.49 -11.23
CA ILE A 6 -24.79 11.19 -11.10
C ILE A 6 -25.46 10.13 -11.99
N ILE A 7 -26.79 10.04 -11.96
CA ILE A 7 -27.58 9.10 -12.77
C ILE A 7 -27.45 9.43 -14.27
N GLU A 8 -27.42 10.72 -14.61
CA GLU A 8 -27.26 11.16 -15.99
C GLU A 8 -25.84 10.85 -16.52
N GLY A 9 -24.81 11.04 -15.69
CA GLY A 9 -23.43 10.68 -16.02
C GLY A 9 -23.26 9.18 -16.27
N GLU A 10 -23.81 8.34 -15.39
CA GLU A 10 -23.80 6.87 -15.58
C GLU A 10 -24.44 6.48 -16.91
N LYS A 11 -25.60 7.06 -17.25
CA LYS A 11 -26.32 6.78 -18.48
C LYS A 11 -25.46 7.08 -19.72
N TYR A 12 -24.79 8.24 -19.76
CA TYR A 12 -23.99 8.62 -20.92
C TYR A 12 -22.72 7.77 -21.04
N TYR A 13 -22.03 7.49 -19.93
CA TYR A 13 -20.88 6.57 -19.95
C TYR A 13 -21.29 5.18 -20.41
N LYS A 14 -22.45 4.68 -19.97
CA LYS A 14 -22.94 3.38 -20.37
C LYS A 14 -23.29 3.34 -21.87
N MET A 15 -23.96 4.35 -22.39
CA MET A 15 -24.24 4.45 -23.83
C MET A 15 -22.95 4.45 -24.66
N ALA A 16 -21.95 5.22 -24.26
CA ALA A 16 -20.66 5.27 -24.93
C ALA A 16 -19.89 3.94 -24.80
N ALA A 17 -19.91 3.30 -23.62
CA ALA A 17 -19.31 2.00 -23.39
C ALA A 17 -19.97 0.90 -24.25
N ASP A 18 -21.29 0.93 -24.40
CA ASP A 18 -22.05 0.01 -25.26
C ASP A 18 -21.71 0.21 -26.74
N MET A 19 -21.32 1.42 -27.13
CA MET A 19 -20.79 1.74 -28.48
C MET A 19 -19.32 1.31 -28.66
N GLY A 20 -18.69 0.79 -27.61
CA GLY A 20 -17.32 0.24 -27.65
C GLY A 20 -16.19 1.21 -27.34
N TYR A 21 -16.51 2.43 -26.87
CA TYR A 21 -15.47 3.41 -26.49
C TYR A 21 -14.77 2.99 -25.20
N ASP A 22 -13.46 2.72 -25.28
CA ASP A 22 -12.66 2.22 -24.17
C ASP A 22 -12.54 3.23 -23.03
N ASP A 23 -12.36 4.52 -23.35
CA ASP A 23 -12.32 5.59 -22.35
C ASP A 23 -13.63 5.69 -21.54
N ALA A 24 -14.76 5.46 -22.21
CA ALA A 24 -16.05 5.45 -21.53
C ALA A 24 -16.21 4.23 -20.62
N MET A 25 -15.72 3.07 -21.04
CA MET A 25 -15.68 1.87 -20.19
C MET A 25 -14.79 2.09 -18.95
N PHE A 26 -13.63 2.72 -19.12
CA PHE A 26 -12.73 3.01 -18.00
C PHE A 26 -13.36 4.02 -17.04
N ASN A 27 -13.92 5.12 -17.56
CA ASN A 27 -14.61 6.11 -16.74
C ASN A 27 -15.81 5.50 -15.99
N LEU A 28 -16.51 4.54 -16.61
CA LEU A 28 -17.62 3.83 -15.98
C LEU A 28 -17.12 2.88 -14.88
N ALA A 29 -15.99 2.22 -15.06
CA ALA A 29 -15.36 1.42 -14.02
C ALA A 29 -14.99 2.31 -12.80
N MET A 30 -14.33 3.45 -13.04
CA MET A 30 -13.97 4.40 -11.97
C MET A 30 -15.22 5.04 -11.32
N PHE A 31 -16.31 5.17 -12.05
CA PHE A 31 -17.59 5.60 -11.50
C PHE A 31 -18.13 4.55 -10.52
N TYR A 32 -18.10 3.26 -10.87
CA TYR A 32 -18.57 2.19 -9.99
C TYR A 32 -17.66 1.98 -8.77
N ASP A 33 -16.34 2.17 -8.88
CA ASP A 33 -15.43 2.21 -7.72
C ASP A 33 -15.90 3.26 -6.69
N ARG A 34 -16.18 4.50 -7.13
CA ARG A 34 -16.69 5.56 -6.24
C ARG A 34 -18.04 5.22 -5.60
N GLN A 35 -18.87 4.44 -6.29
CA GLN A 35 -20.15 3.94 -5.77
C GLN A 35 -19.99 2.68 -4.91
N LYS A 36 -18.77 2.14 -4.81
CA LYS A 36 -18.43 0.87 -4.13
C LYS A 36 -19.18 -0.34 -4.73
N ASP A 37 -19.54 -0.26 -6.02
CA ASP A 37 -20.09 -1.37 -6.80
C ASP A 37 -18.93 -2.12 -7.50
N TYR A 38 -18.17 -2.84 -6.71
CA TYR A 38 -16.94 -3.50 -7.13
C TYR A 38 -17.18 -4.60 -8.19
N ASP A 39 -18.36 -5.19 -8.24
CA ASP A 39 -18.70 -6.19 -9.26
C ASP A 39 -18.78 -5.55 -10.65
N LYS A 40 -19.43 -4.39 -10.75
CA LYS A 40 -19.51 -3.67 -12.03
C LYS A 40 -18.18 -3.02 -12.41
N GLU A 41 -17.45 -2.47 -11.45
CA GLU A 41 -16.10 -1.98 -11.69
C GLU A 41 -15.24 -3.07 -12.35
N LYS A 42 -15.14 -4.21 -11.70
CA LYS A 42 -14.36 -5.36 -12.17
C LYS A 42 -14.79 -5.83 -13.56
N PHE A 43 -16.11 -5.90 -13.83
CA PHE A 43 -16.65 -6.29 -15.13
C PHE A 43 -16.14 -5.41 -16.27
N TYR A 44 -16.12 -4.08 -16.09
CA TYR A 44 -15.61 -3.18 -17.12
C TYR A 44 -14.09 -3.21 -17.25
N LEU A 45 -13.37 -3.34 -16.14
CA LEU A 45 -11.92 -3.51 -16.14
C LEU A 45 -11.48 -4.81 -16.82
N GLU A 46 -12.20 -5.92 -16.62
CA GLU A 46 -11.94 -7.20 -17.31
C GLU A 46 -12.11 -7.09 -18.83
N LYS A 47 -13.16 -6.37 -19.29
CA LYS A 47 -13.36 -6.10 -20.72
C LYS A 47 -12.20 -5.31 -21.33
N LEU A 48 -11.72 -4.30 -20.63
CA LEU A 48 -10.60 -3.46 -21.07
C LEU A 48 -9.27 -4.22 -21.01
N ALA A 49 -9.06 -5.02 -19.97
CA ALA A 49 -7.88 -5.87 -19.83
C ALA A 49 -7.78 -6.92 -20.97
N ALA A 50 -8.93 -7.43 -21.45
CA ALA A 50 -8.99 -8.31 -22.62
C ALA A 50 -8.56 -7.58 -23.92
N LYS A 51 -8.72 -6.26 -23.98
CA LYS A 51 -8.23 -5.40 -25.08
C LYS A 51 -6.79 -4.91 -24.88
N ASN A 52 -6.06 -5.42 -23.88
CA ASN A 52 -4.69 -5.01 -23.53
C ASN A 52 -4.55 -3.55 -23.03
N GLN A 53 -5.59 -2.97 -22.44
CA GLN A 53 -5.52 -1.64 -21.85
C GLN A 53 -4.75 -1.70 -20.52
N ASN A 54 -3.53 -1.17 -20.48
CA ASN A 54 -2.61 -1.31 -19.34
C ASN A 54 -3.15 -0.69 -18.05
N ASP A 55 -3.82 0.47 -18.14
CA ASP A 55 -4.46 1.10 -16.96
C ASP A 55 -5.49 0.18 -16.32
N ALA A 56 -6.32 -0.46 -17.13
CA ALA A 56 -7.33 -1.40 -16.65
C ALA A 56 -6.71 -2.68 -16.08
N ILE A 57 -5.65 -3.20 -16.70
CA ILE A 57 -4.90 -4.34 -16.18
C ILE A 57 -4.31 -4.01 -14.81
N PHE A 58 -3.77 -2.80 -14.64
CA PHE A 58 -3.19 -2.36 -13.38
C PHE A 58 -4.25 -2.26 -12.27
N GLN A 59 -5.39 -1.60 -12.54
CA GLN A 59 -6.49 -1.51 -11.58
C GLN A 59 -7.06 -2.90 -11.22
N LEU A 60 -7.25 -3.76 -12.22
CA LEU A 60 -7.72 -5.13 -12.01
C LEU A 60 -6.75 -5.95 -11.14
N ALA A 61 -5.44 -5.77 -11.34
CA ALA A 61 -4.42 -6.41 -10.50
C ALA A 61 -4.49 -5.95 -9.05
N ILE A 62 -4.74 -4.64 -8.81
CA ILE A 62 -4.96 -4.10 -7.46
C ILE A 62 -6.18 -4.74 -6.81
N ILE A 63 -7.29 -4.85 -7.53
CA ILE A 63 -8.52 -5.48 -7.04
C ILE A 63 -8.26 -6.93 -6.65
N TYR A 64 -7.66 -7.74 -7.53
CA TYR A 64 -7.33 -9.13 -7.20
C TYR A 64 -6.41 -9.25 -5.98
N ARG A 65 -5.44 -8.34 -5.83
CA ARG A 65 -4.58 -8.31 -4.63
C ARG A 65 -5.38 -7.99 -3.36
N GLN A 66 -6.31 -7.05 -3.43
CA GLN A 66 -7.17 -6.68 -2.30
C GLN A 66 -8.15 -7.80 -1.92
N GLU A 67 -8.65 -8.55 -2.90
CA GLU A 67 -9.45 -9.77 -2.70
C GLU A 67 -8.62 -10.96 -2.14
N GLY A 68 -7.30 -10.81 -2.01
CA GLY A 68 -6.40 -11.89 -1.60
C GLY A 68 -6.08 -12.89 -2.71
N ASN A 69 -6.50 -12.62 -3.93
CA ASN A 69 -6.17 -13.45 -5.10
C ASN A 69 -4.81 -13.05 -5.68
N TYR A 70 -3.77 -13.28 -4.87
CA TYR A 70 -2.41 -12.86 -5.19
C TYR A 70 -1.87 -13.47 -6.47
N GLN A 71 -2.28 -14.71 -6.80
CA GLN A 71 -1.82 -15.37 -8.01
C GLN A 71 -2.25 -14.61 -9.27
N LYS A 72 -3.55 -14.28 -9.38
CA LYS A 72 -4.05 -13.49 -10.51
C LYS A 72 -3.45 -12.09 -10.55
N ALA A 73 -3.30 -11.45 -9.39
CA ALA A 73 -2.66 -10.15 -9.30
C ALA A 73 -1.22 -10.19 -9.83
N ASP A 74 -0.42 -11.17 -9.40
CA ASP A 74 0.97 -11.35 -9.82
C ASP A 74 1.09 -11.61 -11.33
N GLU A 75 0.19 -12.40 -11.91
CA GLU A 75 0.14 -12.65 -13.36
C GLU A 75 -0.08 -11.35 -14.16
N LEU A 76 -1.02 -10.50 -13.72
CA LEU A 76 -1.31 -9.22 -14.34
C LEU A 76 -0.15 -8.23 -14.17
N TYR A 77 0.43 -8.13 -12.98
CA TYR A 77 1.60 -7.28 -12.74
C TYR A 77 2.81 -7.72 -13.60
N LYS A 78 3.08 -9.01 -13.71
CA LYS A 78 4.14 -9.53 -14.58
C LYS A 78 3.89 -9.25 -16.07
N ARG A 79 2.62 -9.22 -16.49
CA ARG A 79 2.25 -8.79 -17.85
C ARG A 79 2.59 -7.31 -18.08
N LEU A 80 2.24 -6.43 -17.12
CA LEU A 80 2.56 -5.00 -17.17
C LEU A 80 4.07 -4.74 -17.21
N LEU A 81 4.89 -5.51 -16.47
CA LEU A 81 6.35 -5.41 -16.53
C LEU A 81 6.92 -5.74 -17.92
N LYS A 82 6.32 -6.68 -18.66
CA LYS A 82 6.75 -6.97 -20.03
C LYS A 82 6.52 -5.78 -20.96
N GLU A 83 5.47 -5.00 -20.70
CA GLU A 83 5.12 -3.79 -21.45
C GLU A 83 5.83 -2.54 -20.90
N LYS A 84 6.67 -2.67 -19.88
CA LYS A 84 7.35 -1.56 -19.18
C LYS A 84 6.38 -0.49 -18.67
N TYR A 85 5.19 -0.90 -18.30
CA TYR A 85 4.16 -0.01 -17.81
C TYR A 85 4.35 0.24 -16.32
N GLN A 86 4.48 1.52 -15.91
CA GLN A 86 4.59 1.97 -14.52
C GLN A 86 5.44 1.03 -13.63
N GLU A 87 6.64 0.69 -14.09
CA GLU A 87 7.47 -0.39 -13.50
C GLU A 87 7.66 -0.21 -11.99
N SER A 88 7.84 1.02 -11.53
CA SER A 88 8.05 1.35 -10.12
C SER A 88 6.85 0.96 -9.24
N GLU A 89 5.64 1.36 -9.64
CA GLU A 89 4.39 1.04 -8.96
C GLU A 89 4.05 -0.44 -9.06
N VAL A 90 4.34 -1.05 -10.20
CA VAL A 90 4.13 -2.49 -10.40
C VAL A 90 5.04 -3.30 -9.49
N PHE A 91 6.33 -2.96 -9.38
CA PHE A 91 7.24 -3.61 -8.44
C PHE A 91 6.80 -3.42 -6.99
N TYR A 92 6.36 -2.21 -6.63
CA TYR A 92 5.83 -1.97 -5.30
C TYR A 92 4.63 -2.87 -4.97
N ASN A 93 3.66 -2.98 -5.88
CA ASN A 93 2.48 -3.82 -5.68
C ASN A 93 2.80 -5.32 -5.67
N LEU A 94 3.78 -5.78 -6.46
CA LEU A 94 4.32 -7.14 -6.37
C LEU A 94 4.98 -7.40 -5.01
N GLY A 95 5.73 -6.43 -4.49
CA GLY A 95 6.30 -6.49 -3.15
C GLY A 95 5.23 -6.69 -2.08
N ILE A 96 4.14 -5.91 -2.15
CA ILE A 96 2.99 -6.06 -1.24
C ILE A 96 2.35 -7.44 -1.40
N SER A 97 2.11 -7.90 -2.63
CA SER A 97 1.54 -9.22 -2.91
C SER A 97 2.38 -10.33 -2.29
N CYS A 98 3.71 -10.31 -2.52
CA CYS A 98 4.63 -11.26 -1.92
C CYS A 98 4.68 -11.20 -0.39
N TYR A 99 4.59 -10.00 0.18
CA TYR A 99 4.54 -9.81 1.63
C TYR A 99 3.34 -10.52 2.25
N TYR A 100 2.15 -10.34 1.72
CA TYR A 100 0.94 -11.03 2.22
C TYR A 100 0.98 -12.54 1.98
N GLN A 101 1.66 -13.00 0.94
CA GLN A 101 1.95 -14.42 0.70
C GLN A 101 3.07 -14.97 1.62
N LYS A 102 3.67 -14.14 2.49
CA LYS A 102 4.81 -14.48 3.34
C LYS A 102 6.09 -14.87 2.55
N LYS A 103 6.17 -14.50 1.29
CA LYS A 103 7.35 -14.66 0.42
C LYS A 103 8.31 -13.48 0.64
N TYR A 104 8.89 -13.42 1.82
CA TYR A 104 9.61 -12.23 2.30
C TYR A 104 10.85 -11.87 1.47
N ASP A 105 11.58 -12.87 0.97
CA ASP A 105 12.77 -12.64 0.14
C ASP A 105 12.41 -12.04 -1.24
N GLU A 106 11.27 -12.45 -1.80
CA GLU A 106 10.75 -11.87 -3.05
C GLU A 106 10.19 -10.47 -2.80
N ALA A 107 9.48 -10.26 -1.70
CA ALA A 107 8.97 -8.96 -1.30
C ALA A 107 10.11 -7.93 -1.14
N GLU A 108 11.21 -8.31 -0.47
CA GLU A 108 12.42 -7.50 -0.32
C GLU A 108 12.96 -7.06 -1.69
N LYS A 109 13.15 -8.01 -2.61
CA LYS A 109 13.67 -7.73 -3.97
C LYS A 109 12.77 -6.75 -4.72
N TYR A 110 11.45 -6.91 -4.64
CA TYR A 110 10.52 -6.06 -5.34
C TYR A 110 10.45 -4.65 -4.73
N PHE A 111 10.45 -4.52 -3.41
CA PHE A 111 10.51 -3.20 -2.76
C PHE A 111 11.81 -2.46 -3.09
N LEU A 112 12.97 -3.15 -3.06
CA LEU A 112 14.24 -2.55 -3.46
C LEU A 112 14.23 -2.08 -4.91
N LYS A 113 13.60 -2.87 -5.81
CA LYS A 113 13.48 -2.47 -7.22
C LYS A 113 12.57 -1.25 -7.41
N ALA A 114 11.47 -1.16 -6.68
CA ALA A 114 10.60 0.00 -6.68
C ALA A 114 11.35 1.27 -6.20
N ILE A 115 12.15 1.16 -5.14
CA ILE A 115 12.99 2.25 -4.62
C ILE A 115 14.03 2.68 -5.67
N GLU A 116 14.72 1.73 -6.30
CA GLU A 116 15.71 2.00 -7.37
C GLU A 116 15.09 2.80 -8.53
N LEU A 117 13.83 2.55 -8.84
CA LEU A 117 13.07 3.23 -9.89
C LEU A 117 12.41 4.54 -9.44
N GLY A 118 12.71 5.02 -8.25
CA GLY A 118 12.28 6.33 -7.75
C GLY A 118 10.96 6.36 -6.98
N ASN A 119 10.35 5.21 -6.69
CA ASN A 119 9.23 5.12 -5.76
C ASN A 119 9.81 4.92 -4.35
N ASN A 120 9.75 5.93 -3.51
CA ASN A 120 10.53 5.91 -2.27
C ASN A 120 9.68 5.68 -1.01
N ASP A 121 8.92 6.65 -0.58
CA ASP A 121 8.37 6.68 0.79
C ASP A 121 7.54 5.44 1.18
N ASP A 122 6.75 4.87 0.27
CA ASP A 122 5.90 3.71 0.58
C ASP A 122 6.65 2.37 0.52
N PRO A 123 7.44 2.07 -0.52
CA PRO A 123 8.24 0.84 -0.51
C PRO A 123 9.34 0.86 0.55
N GLU A 124 9.94 2.02 0.89
CA GLU A 124 10.88 2.15 2.01
C GLU A 124 10.20 1.81 3.34
N TYR A 125 8.99 2.32 3.57
CA TYR A 125 8.21 2.00 4.77
C TYR A 125 7.90 0.50 4.85
N ASN A 126 7.38 -0.10 3.79
CA ASN A 126 7.03 -1.53 3.78
C ASN A 126 8.27 -2.42 3.91
N LEU A 127 9.40 -2.03 3.32
CA LEU A 127 10.67 -2.73 3.49
C LEU A 127 11.15 -2.65 4.95
N GLY A 128 11.01 -1.49 5.57
CA GLY A 128 11.30 -1.31 7.01
C GLY A 128 10.43 -2.20 7.91
N ILE A 129 9.13 -2.31 7.59
CA ILE A 129 8.20 -3.22 8.28
C ILE A 129 8.59 -4.68 8.05
N LEU A 130 8.94 -5.04 6.82
CA LEU A 130 9.40 -6.39 6.48
C LEU A 130 10.61 -6.80 7.32
N TYR A 131 11.62 -5.93 7.42
CA TYR A 131 12.79 -6.18 8.25
C TYR A 131 12.46 -6.24 9.76
N LYS A 132 11.54 -5.39 10.24
CA LYS A 132 11.06 -5.45 11.63
C LYS A 132 10.45 -6.80 11.95
N ILE A 133 9.57 -7.34 11.10
CA ILE A 133 8.94 -8.65 11.27
C ILE A 133 9.99 -9.77 11.30
N GLN A 134 11.02 -9.67 10.48
CA GLN A 134 12.15 -10.60 10.46
C GLN A 134 13.14 -10.38 11.62
N ARG A 135 12.87 -9.44 12.52
CA ARG A 135 13.75 -9.00 13.62
C ARG A 135 15.12 -8.49 13.17
N LYS A 136 15.25 -8.09 11.92
CA LYS A 136 16.43 -7.45 11.34
C LYS A 136 16.42 -5.94 11.69
N PHE A 137 16.50 -5.63 12.99
CA PHE A 137 16.22 -4.28 13.51
C PHE A 137 17.14 -3.18 12.97
N ALA A 138 18.43 -3.49 12.76
CA ALA A 138 19.35 -2.52 12.16
C ALA A 138 18.91 -2.10 10.74
N GLN A 139 18.47 -3.08 9.94
CA GLN A 139 17.96 -2.82 8.59
C GLN A 139 16.61 -2.10 8.63
N ALA A 140 15.70 -2.49 9.52
CA ALA A 140 14.42 -1.80 9.71
C ALA A 140 14.63 -0.32 10.07
N LYS A 141 15.51 -0.03 11.04
CA LYS A 141 15.84 1.35 11.44
C LYS A 141 16.43 2.17 10.30
N LYS A 142 17.25 1.57 9.42
CA LYS A 142 17.84 2.26 8.25
C LYS A 142 16.77 2.90 7.38
N TYR A 143 15.62 2.22 7.18
CA TYR A 143 14.53 2.70 6.32
C TYR A 143 13.48 3.52 7.08
N LEU A 144 13.15 3.13 8.33
CA LEU A 144 12.07 3.77 9.08
C LEU A 144 12.48 5.09 9.75
N ILE A 145 13.74 5.24 10.20
CA ILE A 145 14.18 6.47 10.89
C ILE A 145 14.08 7.70 9.97
N PRO A 146 14.56 7.67 8.70
CA PRO A 146 14.40 8.82 7.81
C PRO A 146 12.94 9.22 7.60
N LEU A 147 12.03 8.24 7.49
CA LEU A 147 10.59 8.49 7.34
C LEU A 147 9.98 9.09 8.61
N ALA A 148 10.39 8.61 9.78
CA ALA A 148 9.99 9.17 11.06
C ALA A 148 10.45 10.63 11.20
N GLN A 149 11.68 10.95 10.76
CA GLN A 149 12.22 12.30 10.75
C GLN A 149 11.49 13.23 9.77
N LYS A 150 11.02 12.72 8.63
CA LYS A 150 10.14 13.43 7.68
C LYS A 150 8.73 13.68 8.25
N GLY A 151 8.39 13.11 9.41
CA GLY A 151 7.10 13.33 10.07
C GLY A 151 6.07 12.21 9.91
N LYS A 152 6.42 11.06 9.28
CA LYS A 152 5.49 9.92 9.11
C LYS A 152 5.24 9.27 10.47
N VAL A 153 4.01 9.43 11.00
CA VAL A 153 3.63 9.00 12.36
C VAL A 153 3.78 7.49 12.52
N ASP A 154 3.33 6.70 11.55
CA ASP A 154 3.44 5.25 11.58
C ASP A 154 4.91 4.77 11.65
N ALA A 155 5.81 5.50 10.98
CA ALA A 155 7.24 5.21 11.06
C ALA A 155 7.81 5.51 12.45
N MET A 156 7.36 6.59 13.10
CA MET A 156 7.75 6.91 14.49
C MET A 156 7.33 5.80 15.44
N ILE A 157 6.09 5.34 15.34
CA ILE A 157 5.55 4.26 16.17
C ILE A 157 6.38 2.98 15.96
N ASN A 158 6.64 2.63 14.71
CA ASN A 158 7.40 1.40 14.40
C ASN A 158 8.87 1.49 14.85
N VAL A 159 9.52 2.64 14.76
CA VAL A 159 10.87 2.85 15.30
C VAL A 159 10.85 2.76 16.82
N GLY A 160 9.85 3.37 17.48
CA GLY A 160 9.64 3.24 18.92
C GLY A 160 9.50 1.78 19.36
N ALA A 161 8.68 1.00 18.64
CA ALA A 161 8.48 -0.43 18.88
C ALA A 161 9.78 -1.24 18.70
N ILE A 162 10.60 -0.92 17.70
CA ILE A 162 11.90 -1.57 17.51
C ILE A 162 12.82 -1.31 18.71
N TYR A 163 12.92 -0.05 19.17
CA TYR A 163 13.74 0.29 20.32
C TYR A 163 13.22 -0.35 21.63
N ARG A 164 11.90 -0.45 21.79
CA ARG A 164 11.29 -1.20 22.90
C ARG A 164 11.69 -2.67 22.87
N ASP A 165 11.64 -3.31 21.70
CA ASP A 165 12.03 -4.72 21.54
C ASP A 165 13.53 -4.96 21.77
N GLU A 166 14.37 -3.94 21.54
CA GLU A 166 15.79 -3.92 21.88
C GLU A 166 16.05 -3.53 23.36
N LYS A 167 14.99 -3.25 24.13
CA LYS A 167 15.04 -2.74 25.52
C LYS A 167 15.74 -1.36 25.67
N ASP A 168 15.86 -0.61 24.59
CA ASP A 168 16.31 0.79 24.61
C ASP A 168 15.10 1.70 24.87
N TYR A 169 14.63 1.69 26.10
CA TYR A 169 13.43 2.43 26.50
C TYR A 169 13.59 3.95 26.35
N SER A 170 14.81 4.47 26.46
CA SER A 170 15.09 5.88 26.25
C SER A 170 14.75 6.32 24.82
N ASN A 171 15.27 5.62 23.82
CA ASN A 171 14.96 5.90 22.41
C ASN A 171 13.52 5.55 22.07
N ALA A 172 12.95 4.48 22.61
CA ALA A 172 11.55 4.13 22.40
C ALA A 172 10.62 5.26 22.82
N LYS A 173 10.79 5.78 24.05
CA LYS A 173 10.03 6.94 24.58
C LYS A 173 10.18 8.18 23.69
N LYS A 174 11.37 8.45 23.18
CA LYS A 174 11.63 9.58 22.27
C LYS A 174 10.75 9.50 21.04
N TYR A 175 10.72 8.35 20.35
CA TYR A 175 9.96 8.19 19.11
C TYR A 175 8.46 8.13 19.36
N TYR A 176 8.00 7.49 20.41
CA TYR A 176 6.58 7.53 20.79
C TYR A 176 6.13 8.95 21.13
N LYS A 177 6.94 9.72 21.85
CA LYS A 177 6.63 11.13 22.12
C LYS A 177 6.52 11.95 20.84
N MET A 178 7.41 11.75 19.86
CA MET A 178 7.31 12.40 18.55
C MET A 178 6.00 12.09 17.84
N ALA A 179 5.47 10.86 17.97
CA ALA A 179 4.19 10.45 17.41
C ALA A 179 3.01 11.03 18.21
N MET A 180 3.10 11.08 19.55
CA MET A 180 2.11 11.71 20.44
C MET A 180 1.95 13.19 20.13
N ASP A 181 3.05 13.92 19.94
CA ASP A 181 3.07 15.34 19.60
C ASP A 181 2.36 15.63 18.26
N ARG A 182 2.09 14.57 17.46
CA ARG A 182 1.30 14.57 16.23
C ARG A 182 -0.09 13.95 16.37
N GLY A 183 -0.54 13.76 17.62
CA GLY A 183 -1.90 13.31 17.93
C GLY A 183 -2.11 11.79 17.91
N SER A 184 -1.05 10.97 17.91
CA SER A 184 -1.19 9.51 17.95
C SER A 184 -1.54 9.01 19.36
N ARG A 185 -2.76 8.49 19.50
CA ARG A 185 -3.21 7.81 20.73
C ARG A 185 -2.53 6.44 20.92
N GLU A 186 -2.21 5.76 19.82
CA GLU A 186 -1.48 4.49 19.86
C GLU A 186 -0.10 4.69 20.52
N ALA A 187 0.62 5.73 20.11
CA ALA A 187 1.91 6.05 20.69
C ALA A 187 1.83 6.42 22.18
N GLU A 188 0.73 7.04 22.62
CA GLU A 188 0.50 7.34 24.05
C GLU A 188 0.37 6.05 24.87
N VAL A 189 -0.38 5.08 24.37
CA VAL A 189 -0.52 3.77 25.04
C VAL A 189 0.83 3.06 25.13
N GLU A 190 1.59 3.04 24.05
CA GLU A 190 2.91 2.41 24.00
C GLU A 190 3.94 3.12 24.90
N TYR A 191 3.90 4.45 24.95
CA TYR A 191 4.74 5.24 25.86
C TYR A 191 4.46 4.90 27.32
N ASN A 192 3.19 4.87 27.72
CA ASN A 192 2.78 4.54 29.09
C ASN A 192 3.14 3.08 29.45
N THR A 193 3.07 2.17 28.47
CA THR A 193 3.53 0.79 28.66
C THR A 193 4.99 0.73 29.04
N ILE A 194 5.86 1.54 28.41
CA ILE A 194 7.28 1.60 28.78
C ILE A 194 7.48 2.13 30.19
N LEU A 195 6.72 3.16 30.61
CA LEU A 195 6.84 3.68 31.98
C LEU A 195 6.56 2.59 33.01
N ILE A 196 5.52 1.77 32.77
CA ILE A 196 5.19 0.64 33.64
C ILE A 196 6.31 -0.42 33.66
N LEU A 197 6.93 -0.72 32.50
CA LEU A 197 8.04 -1.67 32.43
C LEU A 197 9.26 -1.17 33.22
N GLU A 198 9.59 0.10 33.11
CA GLU A 198 10.69 0.72 33.86
C GLU A 198 10.44 0.71 35.38
N GLU A 199 9.19 0.98 35.82
CA GLU A 199 8.81 0.94 37.24
C GLU A 199 8.94 -0.46 37.87
N HIS A 200 8.73 -1.50 37.07
CA HIS A 200 8.82 -2.88 37.51
C HIS A 200 10.19 -3.53 37.26
N GLY A 201 11.14 -2.79 36.71
CA GLY A 201 12.51 -3.27 36.43
C GLY A 201 12.59 -4.35 35.35
N LEU A 202 11.65 -4.35 34.39
CA LEU A 202 11.53 -5.33 33.31
C LEU A 202 12.16 -4.90 31.98
#